data_2c5aa11a813153d671132f5ebc01ffef
#
_entry.id   2c5aa11a813153d671132f5ebc01ffef
#
_cell.length_a   1.000
_cell.length_b   1.000
_cell.length_c   1.000
_cell.angle_alpha   90.00
_cell.angle_beta   90.00
_cell.angle_gamma   90.00
#
_symmetry.space_group_name_H-M   'P 1'
#
loop_
_entity.id
_entity.type
_entity.pdbx_description
1 polymer ?
#
loop_
_entity_poly.entity_id
_entity_poly.type
_entity_poly.pdbx_seq_one_letter_code
_entity_poly.pdbx_strand_id
1 'polypeptide(L)'
;MKVKQIIAGIILAGLFLSLNACGLREKEKPKLKVIYAGSLIQPLEEASKQFNKLYPEVEVETEGHGSIQVIRYVTDLGKKADVLLVADYSLISSLMYDDYANWYIKFATNQLVIAYTEKSKYAAKINSANWYEILSLPEVKFGLAHPLLDACGYRSLMAIQLAELYYQKPNIFKYLIANNFDPSVKVQKDDGNYTIFIPEVIKPLSQKVSLRGGSIQVLALLDAGLIDYAFEYRSVALQHGLKFVELPPQINLSSPVCDDFYRQVKVNFGFQRFSAIGNEQAGKVIFYGLTIPKNARNPLWAEEYVKFILGPEGKKIFTEHEHPVIPPEADNLYQIPPALAPFIKKEKTW
;
A
#
# COMPACT_ATOMS: atom_id res chain seq x y z
N MET A 1 -66.63 2.12 -45.22
CA MET A 1 -65.34 1.71 -45.73
C MET A 1 -64.17 2.54 -45.21
N LYS A 2 -64.30 3.83 -45.03
CA LYS A 2 -63.12 4.70 -44.59
C LYS A 2 -62.59 4.49 -43.14
N VAL A 3 -63.46 4.09 -42.19
CA VAL A 3 -63.06 3.91 -40.79
C VAL A 3 -62.22 2.66 -40.56
N LYS A 4 -62.48 1.56 -41.28
CA LYS A 4 -61.66 0.31 -41.15
C LYS A 4 -60.24 0.45 -41.70
N GLN A 5 -60.03 1.32 -42.69
CA GLN A 5 -58.69 1.57 -43.25
C GLN A 5 -57.82 2.45 -42.31
N ILE A 6 -58.43 3.35 -41.55
CA ILE A 6 -57.72 4.19 -40.56
C ILE A 6 -57.28 3.37 -39.36
N ILE A 7 -58.07 2.42 -38.91
CA ILE A 7 -57.73 1.54 -37.78
C ILE A 7 -56.59 0.57 -38.14
N ALA A 8 -56.58 0.03 -39.38
CA ALA A 8 -55.53 -0.84 -39.89
C ALA A 8 -54.19 -0.10 -40.00
N GLY A 9 -54.18 1.19 -40.45
CA GLY A 9 -53.01 2.03 -40.53
C GLY A 9 -52.38 2.36 -39.19
N ILE A 10 -53.19 2.59 -38.13
CA ILE A 10 -52.71 2.89 -36.79
C ILE A 10 -52.15 1.65 -36.09
N ILE A 11 -52.72 0.46 -36.34
CA ILE A 11 -52.15 -0.81 -35.80
C ILE A 11 -50.84 -1.17 -36.48
N LEU A 12 -50.67 -0.93 -37.79
CA LEU A 12 -49.40 -1.19 -38.50
C LEU A 12 -48.30 -0.20 -38.07
N ALA A 13 -48.62 1.08 -37.85
CA ALA A 13 -47.71 2.09 -37.35
C ALA A 13 -47.29 1.81 -35.88
N GLY A 14 -48.21 1.30 -35.06
CA GLY A 14 -47.90 0.87 -33.69
C GLY A 14 -46.98 -0.35 -33.62
N LEU A 15 -47.11 -1.30 -34.55
CA LEU A 15 -46.20 -2.46 -34.62
C LEU A 15 -44.79 -2.10 -35.13
N PHE A 16 -44.65 -1.12 -36.03
CA PHE A 16 -43.33 -0.64 -36.48
C PHE A 16 -42.59 0.19 -35.42
N LEU A 17 -43.29 0.88 -34.53
CA LEU A 17 -42.71 1.61 -33.40
C LEU A 17 -42.27 0.69 -32.26
N SER A 18 -42.90 -0.46 -32.07
CA SER A 18 -42.51 -1.44 -31.06
C SER A 18 -41.29 -2.30 -31.44
N LEU A 19 -40.94 -2.41 -32.74
CA LEU A 19 -39.76 -3.14 -33.19
C LEU A 19 -38.48 -2.32 -33.11
N ASN A 20 -38.54 -1.00 -32.98
CA ASN A 20 -37.35 -0.15 -32.76
C ASN A 20 -37.07 0.12 -31.26
N ALA A 21 -37.89 -0.39 -30.33
CA ALA A 21 -37.68 -0.32 -28.90
C ALA A 21 -36.81 -1.49 -28.35
N CYS A 22 -36.22 -2.33 -29.22
CA CYS A 22 -35.14 -3.17 -28.82
C CYS A 22 -33.87 -2.29 -28.77
N GLY A 23 -33.87 -1.34 -27.81
CA GLY A 23 -32.70 -0.55 -27.48
C GLY A 23 -31.56 -1.51 -27.33
N LEU A 24 -30.50 -1.33 -28.09
CA LEU A 24 -29.20 -1.91 -27.87
C LEU A 24 -28.88 -1.65 -26.37
N ARG A 25 -29.18 -2.63 -25.53
CA ARG A 25 -28.72 -2.61 -24.15
C ARG A 25 -27.19 -2.55 -24.29
N GLU A 26 -26.65 -1.37 -24.13
CA GLU A 26 -25.19 -1.18 -24.12
C GLU A 26 -24.66 -2.19 -23.12
N LYS A 27 -23.88 -3.15 -23.62
CA LYS A 27 -23.40 -4.27 -22.80
C LYS A 27 -22.52 -3.64 -21.72
N GLU A 28 -22.97 -3.72 -20.47
CA GLU A 28 -22.26 -3.14 -19.36
C GLU A 28 -20.80 -3.61 -19.39
N LYS A 29 -19.85 -2.69 -19.40
CA LYS A 29 -18.43 -3.02 -19.49
C LYS A 29 -18.01 -3.84 -18.28
N PRO A 30 -17.18 -4.88 -18.45
CA PRO A 30 -16.63 -5.57 -17.30
C PRO A 30 -15.83 -4.60 -16.44
N LYS A 31 -16.00 -4.69 -15.12
CA LYS A 31 -15.35 -3.84 -14.14
C LYS A 31 -14.15 -4.58 -13.54
N LEU A 32 -12.97 -4.06 -13.81
CA LEU A 32 -11.72 -4.58 -13.25
C LEU A 32 -11.46 -3.89 -11.90
N LYS A 33 -11.62 -4.62 -10.81
CA LYS A 33 -11.41 -4.08 -9.46
C LYS A 33 -9.96 -4.21 -9.03
N VAL A 34 -9.26 -3.08 -8.89
CA VAL A 34 -7.87 -2.97 -8.44
C VAL A 34 -7.84 -2.36 -7.06
N ILE A 35 -7.35 -3.09 -6.05
CA ILE A 35 -7.19 -2.61 -4.68
C ILE A 35 -5.72 -2.55 -4.30
N TYR A 36 -5.30 -1.49 -3.61
CA TYR A 36 -3.89 -1.26 -3.41
C TYR A 36 -3.53 -0.45 -2.16
N ALA A 37 -2.24 -0.52 -1.79
CA ALA A 37 -1.68 0.30 -0.73
C ALA A 37 -1.77 1.80 -1.04
N GLY A 38 -2.08 2.63 -0.04
CA GLY A 38 -2.29 4.07 -0.20
C GLY A 38 -1.15 4.80 -0.88
N SER A 39 0.10 4.39 -0.66
CA SER A 39 1.27 4.97 -1.33
C SER A 39 1.29 4.78 -2.86
N LEU A 40 0.44 3.91 -3.40
CA LEU A 40 0.32 3.65 -4.84
C LEU A 40 -0.83 4.43 -5.51
N ILE A 41 -1.54 5.29 -4.79
CA ILE A 41 -2.72 6.01 -5.32
C ILE A 41 -2.37 6.74 -6.63
N GLN A 42 -1.41 7.64 -6.60
CA GLN A 42 -1.10 8.46 -7.77
C GLN A 42 -0.64 7.64 -8.99
N PRO A 43 0.36 6.75 -8.88
CA PRO A 43 0.78 5.96 -10.04
C PRO A 43 -0.30 5.01 -10.56
N LEU A 44 -1.16 4.45 -9.69
CA LEU A 44 -2.21 3.53 -10.15
C LEU A 44 -3.45 4.24 -10.70
N GLU A 45 -3.77 5.43 -10.25
CA GLU A 45 -4.79 6.26 -10.90
C GLU A 45 -4.38 6.63 -12.32
N GLU A 46 -3.11 7.07 -12.53
CA GLU A 46 -2.61 7.37 -13.87
C GLU A 46 -2.51 6.11 -14.73
N ALA A 47 -2.02 5.00 -14.17
CA ALA A 47 -1.96 3.72 -14.87
C ALA A 47 -3.35 3.24 -15.31
N SER A 48 -4.34 3.33 -14.44
CA SER A 48 -5.72 2.93 -14.74
C SER A 48 -6.36 3.81 -15.81
N LYS A 49 -6.10 5.11 -15.77
CA LYS A 49 -6.54 6.04 -16.80
C LYS A 49 -5.92 5.74 -18.17
N GLN A 50 -4.63 5.43 -18.22
CA GLN A 50 -3.96 5.05 -19.47
C GLN A 50 -4.43 3.67 -19.95
N PHE A 51 -4.60 2.71 -19.06
CA PHE A 51 -5.14 1.39 -19.38
C PHE A 51 -6.54 1.48 -20.00
N ASN A 52 -7.44 2.26 -19.40
CA ASN A 52 -8.79 2.50 -19.93
C ASN A 52 -8.80 3.16 -21.34
N LYS A 53 -7.76 3.94 -21.68
CA LYS A 53 -7.62 4.47 -23.04
C LYS A 53 -7.19 3.41 -24.05
N LEU A 54 -6.35 2.46 -23.65
CA LEU A 54 -5.89 1.36 -24.49
C LEU A 54 -6.97 0.28 -24.65
N TYR A 55 -7.76 0.05 -23.59
CA TYR A 55 -8.80 -0.98 -23.53
C TYR A 55 -10.15 -0.35 -23.13
N PRO A 56 -10.81 0.38 -24.06
CA PRO A 56 -12.05 1.09 -23.74
C PRO A 56 -13.24 0.17 -23.44
N GLU A 57 -13.12 -1.12 -23.70
CA GLU A 57 -14.12 -2.15 -23.42
C GLU A 57 -14.15 -2.63 -21.96
N VAL A 58 -13.19 -2.25 -21.13
CA VAL A 58 -13.16 -2.53 -19.68
C VAL A 58 -13.10 -1.24 -18.88
N GLU A 59 -13.67 -1.24 -17.69
CA GLU A 59 -13.61 -0.13 -16.73
C GLU A 59 -12.76 -0.53 -15.52
N VAL A 60 -11.67 0.18 -15.25
CA VAL A 60 -10.85 -0.05 -14.06
C VAL A 60 -11.41 0.75 -12.88
N GLU A 61 -11.85 0.05 -11.85
CA GLU A 61 -12.25 0.61 -10.56
C GLU A 61 -11.11 0.46 -9.55
N THR A 62 -10.66 1.57 -8.97
CA THR A 62 -9.52 1.61 -8.05
C THR A 62 -9.94 1.92 -6.62
N GLU A 63 -9.21 1.34 -5.63
CA GLU A 63 -9.46 1.60 -4.22
C GLU A 63 -8.16 1.47 -3.42
N GLY A 64 -7.74 2.57 -2.74
CA GLY A 64 -6.49 2.65 -1.98
C GLY A 64 -6.71 2.69 -0.47
N HIS A 65 -5.97 1.85 0.30
CA HIS A 65 -6.00 1.81 1.77
C HIS A 65 -4.63 1.37 2.33
N GLY A 66 -4.53 1.14 3.65
CA GLY A 66 -3.34 0.51 4.23
C GLY A 66 -3.14 -0.93 3.71
N SER A 67 -1.90 -1.37 3.56
CA SER A 67 -1.57 -2.68 2.96
C SER A 67 -2.24 -3.87 3.65
N ILE A 68 -2.27 -3.90 4.98
CA ILE A 68 -2.96 -4.94 5.75
C ILE A 68 -4.47 -4.83 5.55
N GLN A 69 -5.00 -3.61 5.48
CA GLN A 69 -6.43 -3.36 5.31
C GLN A 69 -6.94 -3.86 3.95
N VAL A 70 -6.20 -3.62 2.85
CA VAL A 70 -6.62 -4.11 1.51
C VAL A 70 -6.60 -5.64 1.44
N ILE A 71 -5.64 -6.30 2.08
CA ILE A 71 -5.62 -7.76 2.19
C ILE A 71 -6.84 -8.24 2.97
N ARG A 72 -7.14 -7.66 4.13
CA ARG A 72 -8.28 -8.05 4.98
C ARG A 72 -9.64 -7.80 4.31
N TYR A 73 -9.72 -6.89 3.37
CA TYR A 73 -10.93 -6.76 2.55
C TYR A 73 -11.21 -8.03 1.74
N VAL A 74 -10.16 -8.68 1.23
CA VAL A 74 -10.30 -9.93 0.49
C VAL A 74 -10.47 -11.12 1.43
N THR A 75 -9.62 -11.24 2.46
CA THR A 75 -9.55 -12.41 3.33
C THR A 75 -10.69 -12.45 4.35
N ASP A 76 -10.96 -11.33 5.04
CA ASP A 76 -11.90 -11.28 6.15
C ASP A 76 -13.32 -10.90 5.70
N LEU A 77 -13.44 -9.97 4.72
CA LEU A 77 -14.71 -9.45 4.26
C LEU A 77 -15.20 -10.09 2.95
N GLY A 78 -14.43 -10.99 2.35
CA GLY A 78 -14.78 -11.67 1.10
C GLY A 78 -14.95 -10.72 -0.11
N LYS A 79 -14.38 -9.50 -0.03
CA LYS A 79 -14.45 -8.53 -1.11
C LYS A 79 -13.75 -9.09 -2.34
N LYS A 80 -14.40 -8.99 -3.50
CA LYS A 80 -13.80 -9.40 -4.75
C LYS A 80 -12.83 -8.34 -5.24
N ALA A 81 -11.63 -8.78 -5.59
CA ALA A 81 -10.61 -7.96 -6.23
C ALA A 81 -10.00 -8.73 -7.39
N ASP A 82 -9.74 -8.05 -8.49
CA ASP A 82 -9.11 -8.66 -9.66
C ASP A 82 -7.58 -8.52 -9.58
N VAL A 83 -7.07 -7.39 -9.08
CA VAL A 83 -5.65 -7.19 -8.80
C VAL A 83 -5.47 -6.58 -7.42
N LEU A 84 -4.48 -7.06 -6.67
CA LEU A 84 -4.12 -6.55 -5.36
C LEU A 84 -2.64 -6.16 -5.36
N LEU A 85 -2.33 -4.91 -4.89
CA LEU A 85 -0.97 -4.40 -4.78
C LEU A 85 -0.73 -3.86 -3.36
N VAL A 86 0.38 -4.24 -2.75
CA VAL A 86 0.73 -3.86 -1.37
C VAL A 86 2.14 -3.31 -1.26
N ALA A 87 2.37 -2.47 -0.26
CA ALA A 87 3.67 -1.90 0.02
C ALA A 87 4.64 -2.88 0.72
N ASP A 88 4.15 -4.04 1.14
CA ASP A 88 4.98 -5.14 1.64
C ASP A 88 4.53 -6.46 0.99
N TYR A 89 5.34 -6.96 0.06
CA TYR A 89 5.07 -8.20 -0.69
C TYR A 89 4.83 -9.41 0.21
N SER A 90 5.53 -9.49 1.35
CA SER A 90 5.43 -10.65 2.25
C SER A 90 4.09 -10.76 2.97
N LEU A 91 3.30 -9.70 3.01
CA LEU A 91 1.93 -9.77 3.51
C LEU A 91 1.06 -10.65 2.61
N ILE A 92 1.36 -10.74 1.30
CA ILE A 92 0.61 -11.61 0.39
C ILE A 92 0.82 -13.07 0.79
N SER A 93 2.09 -13.51 0.93
CA SER A 93 2.36 -14.88 1.35
C SER A 93 1.88 -15.17 2.77
N SER A 94 2.05 -14.21 3.70
CA SER A 94 1.70 -14.43 5.11
C SER A 94 0.19 -14.47 5.37
N LEU A 95 -0.63 -13.72 4.60
CA LEU A 95 -2.05 -13.52 4.90
C LEU A 95 -3.01 -14.04 3.82
N MET A 96 -2.49 -14.41 2.63
CA MET A 96 -3.34 -14.84 1.51
C MET A 96 -3.07 -16.24 0.99
N TYR A 97 -1.87 -16.81 1.25
CA TYR A 97 -1.60 -18.21 0.87
C TYR A 97 -2.35 -19.13 1.83
N ASP A 98 -2.85 -20.25 1.49
CA ASP A 98 -3.12 -20.90 0.20
C ASP A 98 -4.55 -20.62 -0.28
N ASP A 99 -5.34 -19.86 0.52
CA ASP A 99 -6.78 -19.68 0.30
C ASP A 99 -7.07 -18.64 -0.79
N TYR A 100 -6.31 -17.54 -0.81
CA TYR A 100 -6.62 -16.37 -1.64
C TYR A 100 -5.56 -16.05 -2.70
N ALA A 101 -4.33 -16.52 -2.57
CA ALA A 101 -3.25 -16.34 -3.53
C ALA A 101 -2.29 -17.54 -3.49
N ASN A 102 -1.44 -17.71 -4.52
CA ASN A 102 -0.37 -18.72 -4.55
C ASN A 102 0.96 -18.16 -5.02
N TRP A 103 0.99 -16.89 -5.35
CA TRP A 103 2.16 -16.21 -5.86
C TRP A 103 2.08 -14.71 -5.60
N TYR A 104 3.22 -14.07 -5.61
CA TYR A 104 3.35 -12.62 -5.73
C TYR A 104 4.48 -12.27 -6.69
N ILE A 105 4.46 -11.02 -7.19
CA ILE A 105 5.55 -10.44 -7.97
C ILE A 105 6.00 -9.15 -7.25
N LYS A 106 7.29 -9.07 -6.91
CA LYS A 106 7.93 -7.81 -6.47
C LYS A 106 8.24 -6.97 -7.70
N PHE A 107 7.94 -5.67 -7.68
CA PHE A 107 8.08 -4.82 -8.87
C PHE A 107 8.64 -3.41 -8.60
N ALA A 108 8.60 -2.92 -7.38
CA ALA A 108 9.09 -1.60 -7.00
C ALA A 108 9.65 -1.62 -5.58
N THR A 109 10.41 -0.58 -5.23
CA THR A 109 10.98 -0.37 -3.89
C THR A 109 10.64 1.04 -3.38
N ASN A 110 11.03 1.34 -2.14
CA ASN A 110 10.89 2.65 -1.52
C ASN A 110 11.84 2.79 -0.33
N GLN A 111 11.78 3.94 0.35
CA GLN A 111 12.45 4.16 1.64
C GLN A 111 11.55 4.99 2.56
N LEU A 112 11.74 4.84 3.88
CA LEU A 112 11.11 5.68 4.86
C LEU A 112 11.84 7.01 5.01
N VAL A 113 11.04 8.08 5.18
CA VAL A 113 11.50 9.43 5.47
C VAL A 113 10.62 10.03 6.57
N ILE A 114 11.02 11.17 7.12
CA ILE A 114 10.19 11.99 8.00
C ILE A 114 9.78 13.23 7.23
N ALA A 115 8.54 13.26 6.73
CA ALA A 115 7.98 14.37 5.97
C ALA A 115 7.58 15.54 6.89
N TYR A 116 7.72 16.77 6.40
CA TYR A 116 7.35 17.98 7.10
C TYR A 116 7.12 19.16 6.15
N THR A 117 6.56 20.25 6.65
CA THR A 117 6.37 21.50 5.91
C THR A 117 7.28 22.62 6.44
N GLU A 118 7.37 23.72 5.72
CA GLU A 118 8.11 24.89 6.21
C GLU A 118 7.54 25.47 7.51
N LYS A 119 6.26 25.23 7.79
CA LYS A 119 5.55 25.68 8.99
C LYS A 119 5.76 24.76 10.20
N SER A 120 6.36 23.58 9.98
CA SER A 120 6.62 22.62 11.06
C SER A 120 7.59 23.18 12.09
N LYS A 121 7.34 22.93 13.34
CA LYS A 121 8.25 23.39 14.41
C LYS A 121 9.63 22.81 14.19
N TYR A 122 10.64 23.64 14.33
CA TYR A 122 12.05 23.28 14.10
C TYR A 122 12.40 22.84 12.67
N ALA A 123 11.59 23.17 11.65
CA ALA A 123 11.82 22.81 10.25
C ALA A 123 13.22 23.20 9.74
N ALA A 124 13.78 24.33 10.21
CA ALA A 124 15.11 24.77 9.83
C ALA A 124 16.25 24.08 10.60
N LYS A 125 15.94 23.26 11.63
CA LYS A 125 16.94 22.62 12.50
C LYS A 125 16.96 21.11 12.38
N ILE A 126 15.85 20.49 11.98
CA ILE A 126 15.72 19.03 11.89
C ILE A 126 16.61 18.49 10.77
N ASN A 127 17.28 17.36 11.06
CA ASN A 127 18.13 16.65 10.10
C ASN A 127 18.27 15.16 10.50
N SER A 128 19.00 14.38 9.70
CA SER A 128 19.20 12.95 9.93
C SER A 128 19.90 12.62 11.25
N ALA A 129 20.62 13.54 11.88
CA ALA A 129 21.35 13.27 13.11
C ALA A 129 20.55 13.61 14.39
N ASN A 130 19.47 14.40 14.29
CA ASN A 130 18.77 14.95 15.48
C ASN A 130 17.24 14.80 15.45
N TRP A 131 16.66 14.18 14.41
CA TRP A 131 15.20 14.08 14.27
C TRP A 131 14.52 13.47 15.50
N TYR A 132 15.13 12.45 16.12
CA TYR A 132 14.58 11.78 17.28
C TYR A 132 14.57 12.68 18.53
N GLU A 133 15.51 13.60 18.65
CA GLU A 133 15.54 14.60 19.71
C GLU A 133 14.42 15.64 19.49
N ILE A 134 14.29 16.16 18.26
CA ILE A 134 13.25 17.12 17.90
C ILE A 134 11.85 16.53 18.06
N LEU A 135 11.61 15.32 17.57
CA LEU A 135 10.32 14.65 17.73
C LEU A 135 10.00 14.34 19.21
N SER A 136 11.02 14.23 20.09
CA SER A 136 10.83 14.02 21.52
C SER A 136 10.38 15.27 22.28
N LEU A 137 10.57 16.48 21.73
CA LEU A 137 10.17 17.73 22.39
C LEU A 137 8.66 17.75 22.66
N PRO A 138 8.20 18.15 23.85
CA PRO A 138 6.78 18.07 24.25
C PRO A 138 5.82 18.80 23.30
N GLU A 139 6.24 19.92 22.74
CA GLU A 139 5.43 20.75 21.84
C GLU A 139 5.40 20.29 20.38
N VAL A 140 6.27 19.35 20.01
CA VAL A 140 6.34 18.80 18.64
C VAL A 140 5.36 17.64 18.51
N LYS A 141 4.51 17.68 17.50
CA LYS A 141 3.51 16.64 17.20
C LYS A 141 3.91 15.89 15.94
N PHE A 142 3.70 14.58 15.93
CA PHE A 142 3.97 13.79 14.73
C PHE A 142 2.90 12.72 14.49
N GLY A 143 2.86 12.22 13.26
CA GLY A 143 1.87 11.25 12.81
C GLY A 143 2.49 9.96 12.31
N LEU A 144 1.77 8.87 12.50
CA LEU A 144 2.07 7.51 12.02
C LEU A 144 0.83 6.91 11.35
N ALA A 145 1.03 6.11 10.32
CA ALA A 145 0.00 5.17 9.89
C ALA A 145 -0.24 4.12 10.98
N HIS A 146 -1.46 3.59 11.05
CA HIS A 146 -1.80 2.59 12.05
C HIS A 146 -1.07 1.27 11.78
N PRO A 147 -0.22 0.77 12.70
CA PRO A 147 0.68 -0.36 12.43
C PRO A 147 -0.05 -1.69 12.20
N LEU A 148 -1.31 -1.82 12.61
CA LEU A 148 -2.15 -3.00 12.34
C LEU A 148 -2.97 -2.89 11.06
N LEU A 149 -2.87 -1.78 10.32
CA LEU A 149 -3.62 -1.54 9.09
C LEU A 149 -2.71 -1.24 7.90
N ASP A 150 -1.53 -0.65 8.15
CA ASP A 150 -0.65 -0.16 7.09
C ASP A 150 0.82 -0.56 7.31
N ALA A 151 1.48 -0.97 6.23
CA ALA A 151 2.89 -1.34 6.24
C ALA A 151 3.81 -0.16 6.61
N CYS A 152 3.48 1.07 6.22
CA CYS A 152 4.22 2.26 6.64
C CYS A 152 4.22 2.40 8.17
N GLY A 153 3.09 2.07 8.82
CA GLY A 153 2.95 2.17 10.27
C GLY A 153 3.89 1.26 11.05
N TYR A 154 3.88 -0.05 10.80
CA TYR A 154 4.79 -0.94 11.53
C TYR A 154 6.26 -0.75 11.12
N ARG A 155 6.54 -0.37 9.88
CA ARG A 155 7.89 -0.02 9.43
C ARG A 155 8.42 1.23 10.13
N SER A 156 7.56 2.21 10.40
CA SER A 156 7.93 3.39 11.20
C SER A 156 8.33 3.00 12.62
N LEU A 157 7.62 2.05 13.24
CA LEU A 157 8.01 1.51 14.55
C LEU A 157 9.38 0.79 14.46
N MET A 158 9.61 -0.01 13.43
CA MET A 158 10.90 -0.66 13.20
C MET A 158 12.02 0.37 13.01
N ALA A 159 11.81 1.41 12.19
CA ALA A 159 12.81 2.46 11.95
C ALA A 159 13.16 3.21 13.24
N ILE A 160 12.18 3.49 14.10
CA ILE A 160 12.40 4.14 15.40
C ILE A 160 13.23 3.23 16.32
N GLN A 161 12.99 1.91 16.32
CA GLN A 161 13.79 0.98 17.13
C GLN A 161 15.20 0.77 16.52
N LEU A 162 15.32 0.70 15.20
CA LEU A 162 16.63 0.64 14.52
C LEU A 162 17.47 1.90 14.80
N ALA A 163 16.82 3.06 15.00
CA ALA A 163 17.51 4.28 15.36
C ALA A 163 18.23 4.19 16.71
N GLU A 164 17.68 3.48 17.71
CA GLU A 164 18.39 3.24 18.98
C GLU A 164 19.72 2.49 18.74
N LEU A 165 19.69 1.49 17.86
CA LEU A 165 20.87 0.69 17.51
C LEU A 165 21.89 1.53 16.72
N TYR A 166 21.43 2.23 15.70
CA TYR A 166 22.30 3.00 14.81
C TYR A 166 22.98 4.17 15.51
N TYR A 167 22.21 4.99 16.25
CA TYR A 167 22.75 6.15 16.97
C TYR A 167 23.38 5.79 18.32
N GLN A 168 23.25 4.54 18.76
CA GLN A 168 23.67 4.08 20.09
C GLN A 168 23.06 4.95 21.21
N LYS A 169 21.79 5.34 21.02
CA LYS A 169 21.01 6.20 21.94
C LYS A 169 19.84 5.41 22.50
N PRO A 170 19.90 4.94 23.75
CA PRO A 170 18.80 4.19 24.36
C PRO A 170 17.57 5.08 24.56
N ASN A 171 16.41 4.45 24.62
CA ASN A 171 15.12 5.07 24.91
C ASN A 171 14.49 5.96 23.81
N ILE A 172 15.01 6.00 22.58
CA ILE A 172 14.34 6.70 21.46
C ILE A 172 12.93 6.12 21.27
N PHE A 173 12.80 4.81 21.20
CA PHE A 173 11.50 4.14 21.07
C PHE A 173 10.59 4.41 22.27
N LYS A 174 11.13 4.36 23.47
CA LYS A 174 10.39 4.66 24.69
C LYS A 174 9.79 6.06 24.67
N TYR A 175 10.58 7.08 24.35
CA TYR A 175 10.13 8.48 24.36
C TYR A 175 9.18 8.79 23.21
N LEU A 176 9.41 8.24 22.03
CA LEU A 176 8.56 8.51 20.86
C LEU A 176 7.30 7.63 20.83
N ILE A 177 7.38 6.37 21.27
CA ILE A 177 6.29 5.40 21.09
C ILE A 177 5.76 4.88 22.43
N ALA A 178 6.55 4.15 23.22
CA ALA A 178 6.01 3.41 24.36
C ALA A 178 5.27 4.30 25.39
N ASN A 179 5.76 5.51 25.62
CA ASN A 179 5.16 6.48 26.56
C ASN A 179 3.95 7.24 25.97
N ASN A 180 3.63 7.08 24.70
CA ASN A 180 2.61 7.87 24.03
C ASN A 180 1.36 7.05 23.65
N PHE A 181 1.30 5.78 24.02
CA PHE A 181 0.18 4.89 23.69
C PHE A 181 -0.37 4.13 24.89
N ASP A 182 -1.68 3.86 24.85
CA ASP A 182 -2.40 3.00 25.77
C ASP A 182 -3.21 1.94 25.01
N PRO A 183 -2.99 0.64 25.23
CA PRO A 183 -1.86 0.07 25.95
C PRO A 183 -0.50 0.43 25.35
N SER A 184 0.53 0.52 26.20
CA SER A 184 1.88 0.82 25.75
C SER A 184 2.41 -0.23 24.77
N VAL A 185 3.02 0.21 23.68
CA VAL A 185 3.73 -0.64 22.74
C VAL A 185 5.03 -1.10 23.40
N LYS A 186 5.14 -2.40 23.66
CA LYS A 186 6.28 -2.99 24.37
C LYS A 186 7.37 -3.43 23.41
N VAL A 187 8.61 -3.34 23.85
CA VAL A 187 9.77 -3.89 23.15
C VAL A 187 10.45 -4.89 24.07
N GLN A 188 10.69 -6.07 23.57
CA GLN A 188 11.50 -7.10 24.24
C GLN A 188 12.82 -7.24 23.49
N LYS A 189 13.93 -7.26 24.24
CA LYS A 189 15.25 -7.54 23.72
C LYS A 189 15.62 -8.98 24.05
N ASP A 190 16.08 -9.72 23.05
CA ASP A 190 16.57 -11.08 23.18
C ASP A 190 17.77 -11.29 22.27
N ASP A 191 18.92 -11.65 22.83
CA ASP A 191 20.19 -11.91 22.12
C ASP A 191 20.52 -10.86 21.04
N GLY A 192 20.43 -9.58 21.40
CA GLY A 192 20.71 -8.46 20.50
C GLY A 192 19.58 -8.11 19.52
N ASN A 193 18.54 -8.93 19.41
CA ASN A 193 17.36 -8.68 18.59
C ASN A 193 16.24 -8.03 19.40
N TYR A 194 15.35 -7.31 18.72
CA TYR A 194 14.25 -6.57 19.34
C TYR A 194 12.92 -6.99 18.74
N THR A 195 11.98 -7.37 19.59
CA THR A 195 10.60 -7.66 19.18
C THR A 195 9.68 -6.56 19.72
N ILE A 196 9.01 -5.86 18.81
CA ILE A 196 8.01 -4.84 19.11
C ILE A 196 6.66 -5.52 19.18
N PHE A 197 6.01 -5.55 20.34
CA PHE A 197 4.68 -6.12 20.54
C PHE A 197 3.63 -5.02 20.37
N ILE A 198 2.84 -5.12 19.30
CA ILE A 198 1.79 -4.16 18.98
C ILE A 198 0.49 -4.69 19.59
N PRO A 199 -0.14 -3.99 20.56
CA PRO A 199 -1.42 -4.39 21.11
C PRO A 199 -2.52 -4.42 20.04
N GLU A 200 -3.50 -5.32 20.16
CA GLU A 200 -4.64 -5.41 19.23
C GLU A 200 -5.44 -4.09 19.16
N VAL A 201 -5.53 -3.39 20.27
CA VAL A 201 -6.09 -2.04 20.34
C VAL A 201 -5.00 -1.10 20.84
N ILE A 202 -4.73 -0.04 20.09
CA ILE A 202 -3.71 0.96 20.42
C ILE A 202 -4.30 2.35 20.26
N LYS A 203 -4.16 3.18 21.29
CA LYS A 203 -4.68 4.56 21.30
C LYS A 203 -3.59 5.53 21.74
N PRO A 204 -3.43 6.67 21.04
CA PRO A 204 -2.57 7.75 21.54
C PRO A 204 -3.06 8.29 22.88
N LEU A 205 -2.15 8.46 23.84
CA LEU A 205 -2.44 9.04 25.17
C LEU A 205 -2.68 10.56 25.12
N SER A 206 -2.18 11.23 24.09
CA SER A 206 -2.27 12.67 23.95
C SER A 206 -2.27 13.09 22.48
N GLN A 207 -2.30 14.39 22.21
CA GLN A 207 -2.14 14.93 20.86
C GLN A 207 -0.69 14.92 20.34
N LYS A 208 0.27 14.39 21.10
CA LYS A 208 1.69 14.27 20.72
C LYS A 208 1.85 13.38 19.48
N VAL A 209 1.17 12.24 19.47
CA VAL A 209 1.20 11.29 18.36
C VAL A 209 -0.20 11.15 17.77
N SER A 210 -0.31 11.22 16.45
CA SER A 210 -1.55 10.97 15.74
C SER A 210 -1.46 9.65 14.95
N LEU A 211 -2.49 8.80 15.06
CA LEU A 211 -2.65 7.59 14.22
C LEU A 211 -3.77 7.79 13.20
N ARG A 212 -3.54 7.31 11.97
CA ARG A 212 -4.57 7.20 10.93
C ARG A 212 -4.49 5.83 10.27
N GLY A 213 -5.57 5.39 9.64
CA GLY A 213 -5.67 4.08 9.00
C GLY A 213 -4.64 3.82 7.91
N GLY A 214 -4.21 4.86 7.20
CA GLY A 214 -3.17 4.81 6.18
C GLY A 214 -2.28 6.07 6.21
N SER A 215 -1.09 5.98 5.63
CA SER A 215 -0.09 7.05 5.66
C SER A 215 -0.57 8.32 4.95
N ILE A 216 -1.28 8.19 3.82
CA ILE A 216 -1.88 9.34 3.11
C ILE A 216 -2.83 10.15 4.00
N GLN A 217 -3.57 9.49 4.91
CA GLN A 217 -4.44 10.19 5.86
C GLN A 217 -3.65 10.95 6.94
N VAL A 218 -2.40 10.54 7.22
CA VAL A 218 -1.49 11.27 8.12
C VAL A 218 -1.04 12.56 7.44
N LEU A 219 -0.78 12.54 6.13
CA LEU A 219 -0.37 13.75 5.39
C LEU A 219 -1.45 14.83 5.42
N ALA A 220 -2.73 14.46 5.39
CA ALA A 220 -3.81 15.45 5.54
C ALA A 220 -3.74 16.22 6.86
N LEU A 221 -3.24 15.60 7.94
CA LEU A 221 -3.00 16.29 9.21
C LEU A 221 -1.79 17.23 9.14
N LEU A 222 -0.75 16.83 8.41
CA LEU A 222 0.44 17.63 8.20
C LEU A 222 0.12 18.88 7.39
N ASP A 223 -0.61 18.74 6.29
CA ASP A 223 -1.07 19.84 5.44
C ASP A 223 -1.96 20.84 6.20
N ALA A 224 -2.82 20.32 7.07
CA ALA A 224 -3.68 21.13 7.95
C ALA A 224 -2.91 21.79 9.12
N GLY A 225 -1.61 21.49 9.30
CA GLY A 225 -0.80 22.01 10.41
C GLY A 225 -1.20 21.46 11.79
N LEU A 226 -1.92 20.34 11.83
CA LEU A 226 -2.34 19.67 13.08
C LEU A 226 -1.21 18.84 13.69
N ILE A 227 -0.24 18.43 12.88
CA ILE A 227 1.03 17.79 13.25
C ILE A 227 2.19 18.50 12.57
N ASP A 228 3.39 18.35 13.13
CA ASP A 228 4.61 18.95 12.61
C ASP A 228 5.37 17.99 11.66
N TYR A 229 5.30 16.68 11.91
CA TYR A 229 6.06 15.64 11.20
C TYR A 229 5.22 14.41 10.94
N ALA A 230 5.54 13.68 9.87
CA ALA A 230 4.90 12.42 9.52
C ALA A 230 5.95 11.40 9.04
N PHE A 231 5.90 10.16 9.56
CA PHE A 231 6.62 9.07 8.93
C PHE A 231 5.89 8.64 7.66
N GLU A 232 6.62 8.66 6.55
CA GLU A 232 6.05 8.39 5.23
C GLU A 232 7.09 7.76 4.30
N TYR A 233 6.63 7.24 3.18
CA TYR A 233 7.50 6.84 2.09
C TYR A 233 8.01 8.04 1.29
N ARG A 234 9.27 7.97 0.84
CA ARG A 234 9.92 9.04 0.08
C ARG A 234 9.14 9.41 -1.20
N SER A 235 8.67 8.40 -1.94
CA SER A 235 7.86 8.65 -3.15
C SER A 235 6.65 9.52 -2.85
N VAL A 236 5.92 9.23 -1.77
CA VAL A 236 4.73 9.97 -1.38
C VAL A 236 5.07 11.40 -0.92
N ALA A 237 6.15 11.57 -0.15
CA ALA A 237 6.60 12.91 0.23
C ALA A 237 6.93 13.79 -0.99
N LEU A 238 7.59 13.21 -2.01
CA LEU A 238 7.90 13.89 -3.26
C LEU A 238 6.64 14.21 -4.08
N GLN A 239 5.73 13.25 -4.23
CA GLN A 239 4.45 13.43 -4.94
C GLN A 239 3.61 14.57 -4.36
N HIS A 240 3.72 14.80 -3.05
CA HIS A 240 3.01 15.88 -2.35
C HIS A 240 3.83 17.17 -2.19
N GLY A 241 5.03 17.24 -2.76
CA GLY A 241 5.90 18.43 -2.68
C GLY A 241 6.36 18.76 -1.26
N LEU A 242 6.40 17.77 -0.37
CA LEU A 242 6.79 17.95 1.03
C LEU A 242 8.32 17.98 1.18
N LYS A 243 8.79 18.73 2.15
CA LYS A 243 10.15 18.57 2.68
C LYS A 243 10.22 17.29 3.50
N PHE A 244 11.41 16.71 3.58
CA PHE A 244 11.61 15.52 4.41
C PHE A 244 13.04 15.41 4.91
N VAL A 245 13.19 14.72 6.03
CA VAL A 245 14.48 14.26 6.54
C VAL A 245 14.74 12.90 5.91
N GLU A 246 15.83 12.78 5.17
CA GLU A 246 16.35 11.47 4.75
C GLU A 246 16.96 10.75 5.92
N LEU A 247 16.43 9.56 6.24
CA LEU A 247 16.97 8.70 7.27
C LEU A 247 18.19 7.93 6.73
N PRO A 248 19.21 7.64 7.56
CA PRO A 248 20.34 6.79 7.17
C PRO A 248 19.88 5.45 6.57
N PRO A 249 20.64 4.88 5.60
CA PRO A 249 20.29 3.60 4.98
C PRO A 249 20.05 2.47 5.98
N GLN A 250 20.71 2.49 7.15
CA GLN A 250 20.55 1.50 8.22
C GLN A 250 19.17 1.59 8.90
N ILE A 251 18.43 2.69 8.70
CA ILE A 251 17.15 2.94 9.38
C ILE A 251 15.99 2.97 8.38
N ASN A 252 16.21 3.46 7.16
CA ASN A 252 15.16 3.79 6.20
C ASN A 252 14.57 2.59 5.44
N LEU A 253 15.10 1.38 5.66
CA LEU A 253 14.65 0.12 5.06
C LEU A 253 14.77 0.08 3.52
N SER A 254 15.73 0.77 2.92
CA SER A 254 15.89 0.79 1.45
C SER A 254 17.04 -0.06 0.94
N SER A 255 18.04 -0.33 1.75
CA SER A 255 19.33 -0.86 1.31
C SER A 255 19.46 -2.37 1.52
N PRO A 256 19.63 -3.18 0.44
CA PRO A 256 19.89 -4.62 0.60
C PRO A 256 21.15 -4.94 1.42
N VAL A 257 22.14 -4.05 1.41
CA VAL A 257 23.38 -4.23 2.21
C VAL A 257 23.09 -4.16 3.72
N CYS A 258 22.00 -3.52 4.11
CA CYS A 258 21.60 -3.37 5.51
C CYS A 258 20.55 -4.39 5.96
N ASP A 259 20.19 -5.40 5.13
CA ASP A 259 19.10 -6.33 5.42
C ASP A 259 19.33 -7.09 6.74
N ASP A 260 20.56 -7.53 7.03
CA ASP A 260 20.89 -8.18 8.31
C ASP A 260 20.75 -7.22 9.51
N PHE A 261 21.03 -5.93 9.33
CA PHE A 261 20.78 -4.93 10.36
C PHE A 261 19.28 -4.72 10.59
N TYR A 262 18.47 -4.70 9.53
CA TYR A 262 17.02 -4.57 9.65
C TYR A 262 16.41 -5.75 10.39
N ARG A 263 16.88 -6.97 10.15
CA ARG A 263 16.37 -8.21 10.80
C ARG A 263 16.53 -8.23 12.30
N GLN A 264 17.39 -7.39 12.88
CA GLN A 264 17.52 -7.25 14.32
C GLN A 264 16.24 -6.70 14.98
N VAL A 265 15.33 -6.13 14.20
CA VAL A 265 14.05 -5.62 14.69
C VAL A 265 12.90 -6.32 13.98
N LYS A 266 11.97 -6.86 14.73
CA LYS A 266 10.73 -7.42 14.22
C LYS A 266 9.53 -6.84 14.97
N VAL A 267 8.36 -6.85 14.34
CA VAL A 267 7.09 -6.58 14.96
C VAL A 267 6.30 -7.86 15.16
N ASN A 268 5.65 -7.97 16.30
CA ASN A 268 4.66 -8.99 16.59
C ASN A 268 3.30 -8.31 16.67
N PHE A 269 2.38 -8.72 15.78
CA PHE A 269 1.02 -8.22 15.76
C PHE A 269 0.19 -8.99 16.79
N GLY A 270 -0.37 -8.31 17.78
CA GLY A 270 -1.18 -8.91 18.85
C GLY A 270 -2.55 -9.44 18.40
N PHE A 271 -2.67 -9.93 17.17
CA PHE A 271 -3.91 -10.48 16.64
C PHE A 271 -4.14 -11.91 17.12
N GLN A 272 -5.09 -12.12 18.00
CA GLN A 272 -5.55 -13.48 18.37
C GLN A 272 -6.24 -14.20 17.20
N ARG A 273 -6.81 -13.47 16.24
CA ARG A 273 -7.56 -14.03 15.10
C ARG A 273 -6.68 -14.55 13.96
N PHE A 274 -5.39 -14.23 13.94
CA PHE A 274 -4.45 -14.64 12.89
C PHE A 274 -3.37 -15.61 13.37
N SER A 275 -3.66 -16.35 14.45
CA SER A 275 -2.72 -17.29 15.05
C SER A 275 -2.26 -18.44 14.15
N ALA A 276 -2.89 -18.65 13.00
CA ALA A 276 -2.50 -19.66 12.02
C ALA A 276 -1.40 -19.24 11.05
N ILE A 277 -1.11 -17.94 10.95
CA ILE A 277 -0.16 -17.38 9.99
C ILE A 277 0.76 -16.45 10.77
N GLY A 278 2.06 -16.73 10.80
CA GLY A 278 3.07 -16.06 11.63
C GLY A 278 2.76 -14.60 11.95
N ASN A 279 2.47 -14.30 13.20
CA ASN A 279 2.12 -12.98 13.71
C ASN A 279 3.29 -11.98 13.66
N GLU A 280 4.41 -12.34 13.05
CA GLU A 280 5.63 -11.56 13.07
C GLU A 280 6.05 -11.11 11.68
N GLN A 281 6.51 -9.87 11.60
CA GLN A 281 7.21 -9.34 10.43
C GLN A 281 8.60 -8.87 10.86
N ALA A 282 9.63 -9.42 10.24
CA ALA A 282 11.01 -8.95 10.42
C ALA A 282 11.28 -7.71 9.58
N GLY A 283 12.15 -6.85 10.08
CA GLY A 283 12.69 -5.74 9.32
C GLY A 283 13.42 -6.25 8.07
N LYS A 284 13.18 -5.61 6.94
CA LYS A 284 13.74 -5.96 5.63
C LYS A 284 13.60 -4.80 4.66
N VAL A 285 14.27 -4.93 3.53
CA VAL A 285 14.13 -3.96 2.43
C VAL A 285 12.67 -3.83 2.00
N ILE A 286 12.25 -2.59 1.76
CA ILE A 286 10.91 -2.28 1.27
C ILE A 286 10.78 -2.70 -0.19
N PHE A 287 9.95 -3.71 -0.46
CA PHE A 287 9.50 -4.06 -1.80
C PHE A 287 7.99 -4.10 -1.87
N TYR A 288 7.46 -3.50 -2.92
CA TYR A 288 6.05 -3.62 -3.28
C TYR A 288 5.79 -4.95 -3.96
N GLY A 289 4.66 -5.55 -3.62
CA GLY A 289 4.21 -6.79 -4.22
C GLY A 289 2.83 -6.66 -4.84
N LEU A 290 2.57 -7.45 -5.88
CA LEU A 290 1.26 -7.60 -6.49
C LEU A 290 0.90 -9.07 -6.67
N THR A 291 -0.41 -9.35 -6.73
CA THR A 291 -0.97 -10.65 -7.08
C THR A 291 -2.34 -10.49 -7.73
N ILE A 292 -2.81 -11.54 -8.39
CA ILE A 292 -4.20 -11.71 -8.82
C ILE A 292 -4.84 -12.68 -7.81
N PRO A 293 -5.79 -12.21 -6.97
CA PRO A 293 -6.46 -13.08 -6.02
C PRO A 293 -7.24 -14.20 -6.72
N LYS A 294 -7.30 -15.39 -6.09
CA LYS A 294 -8.06 -16.54 -6.61
C LYS A 294 -9.55 -16.27 -6.82
N ASN A 295 -10.10 -15.27 -6.12
CA ASN A 295 -11.48 -14.86 -6.22
C ASN A 295 -11.73 -13.75 -7.28
N ALA A 296 -10.73 -13.45 -8.13
CA ALA A 296 -10.85 -12.48 -9.21
C ALA A 296 -12.05 -12.81 -10.11
N ARG A 297 -12.82 -11.78 -10.49
CA ARG A 297 -13.99 -11.92 -11.37
C ARG A 297 -13.60 -11.87 -12.84
N ASN A 298 -12.55 -11.12 -13.15
CA ASN A 298 -12.08 -10.86 -14.50
C ASN A 298 -10.59 -11.25 -14.65
N PRO A 299 -10.19 -12.52 -14.47
CA PRO A 299 -8.79 -12.92 -14.41
C PRO A 299 -8.00 -12.58 -15.68
N LEU A 300 -8.61 -12.66 -16.86
CA LEU A 300 -7.95 -12.28 -18.12
C LEU A 300 -7.64 -10.79 -18.17
N TRP A 301 -8.58 -9.92 -17.76
CA TRP A 301 -8.33 -8.49 -17.67
C TRP A 301 -7.32 -8.14 -16.56
N ALA A 302 -7.31 -8.90 -15.47
CA ALA A 302 -6.32 -8.78 -14.43
C ALA A 302 -4.91 -9.09 -14.94
N GLU A 303 -4.74 -10.15 -15.75
CA GLU A 303 -3.47 -10.47 -16.40
C GLU A 303 -3.01 -9.35 -17.35
N GLU A 304 -3.91 -8.82 -18.20
CA GLU A 304 -3.58 -7.70 -19.07
C GLU A 304 -3.19 -6.44 -18.30
N TYR A 305 -3.89 -6.14 -17.21
CA TYR A 305 -3.54 -5.00 -16.34
C TYR A 305 -2.17 -5.19 -15.67
N VAL A 306 -1.87 -6.39 -15.16
CA VAL A 306 -0.56 -6.69 -14.57
C VAL A 306 0.54 -6.61 -15.62
N LYS A 307 0.34 -7.10 -16.86
CA LYS A 307 1.29 -6.90 -17.96
C LYS A 307 1.55 -5.42 -18.23
N PHE A 308 0.49 -4.61 -18.25
CA PHE A 308 0.62 -3.16 -18.42
C PHE A 308 1.47 -2.54 -17.30
N ILE A 309 1.20 -2.89 -16.04
CA ILE A 309 1.96 -2.40 -14.88
C ILE A 309 3.44 -2.80 -14.94
N LEU A 310 3.74 -4.05 -15.32
CA LEU A 310 5.11 -4.56 -15.39
C LEU A 310 5.83 -4.19 -16.69
N GLY A 311 5.09 -3.71 -17.69
CA GLY A 311 5.59 -3.30 -19.00
C GLY A 311 6.26 -1.91 -19.01
N PRO A 312 6.69 -1.45 -20.20
CA PRO A 312 7.39 -0.16 -20.33
C PRO A 312 6.57 1.03 -19.84
N GLU A 313 5.27 1.06 -20.18
CA GLU A 313 4.35 2.15 -19.79
C GLU A 313 4.17 2.22 -18.28
N GLY A 314 3.90 1.08 -17.63
CA GLY A 314 3.79 1.01 -16.18
C GLY A 314 5.08 1.43 -15.49
N LYS A 315 6.23 0.92 -15.94
CA LYS A 315 7.55 1.32 -15.40
C LYS A 315 7.78 2.82 -15.51
N LYS A 316 7.42 3.42 -16.65
CA LYS A 316 7.52 4.87 -16.86
C LYS A 316 6.63 5.61 -15.85
N ILE A 317 5.36 5.23 -15.72
CA ILE A 317 4.42 5.85 -14.78
C ILE A 317 4.95 5.76 -13.35
N PHE A 318 5.38 4.59 -12.89
CA PHE A 318 5.91 4.42 -11.52
C PHE A 318 7.15 5.28 -11.28
N THR A 319 8.06 5.38 -12.27
CA THR A 319 9.26 6.23 -12.18
C THR A 319 8.89 7.71 -12.12
N GLU A 320 7.96 8.17 -12.96
CA GLU A 320 7.47 9.56 -12.97
C GLU A 320 6.74 9.93 -11.67
N HIS A 321 6.19 8.94 -10.97
CA HIS A 321 5.61 9.07 -9.64
C HIS A 321 6.58 8.69 -8.51
N GLU A 322 7.89 8.80 -8.74
CA GLU A 322 8.92 8.67 -7.71
C GLU A 322 9.01 7.29 -7.03
N HIS A 323 8.46 6.23 -7.65
CA HIS A 323 8.63 4.86 -7.19
C HIS A 323 9.79 4.21 -7.95
N PRO A 324 10.93 3.91 -7.30
CA PRO A 324 12.00 3.18 -7.95
C PRO A 324 11.53 1.77 -8.36
N VAL A 325 11.51 1.51 -9.66
CA VAL A 325 11.13 0.20 -10.20
C VAL A 325 12.31 -0.76 -10.14
N ILE A 326 12.02 -2.02 -9.88
CA ILE A 326 13.00 -3.11 -9.92
C ILE A 326 12.66 -4.10 -11.05
N PRO A 327 13.61 -4.90 -11.51
CA PRO A 327 13.27 -6.06 -12.34
C PRO A 327 12.26 -6.93 -11.60
N PRO A 328 11.08 -7.25 -12.19
CA PRO A 328 10.06 -8.02 -11.49
C PRO A 328 10.56 -9.40 -11.08
N GLU A 329 10.32 -9.77 -9.82
CA GLU A 329 10.74 -11.04 -9.23
C GLU A 329 9.52 -11.76 -8.65
N ALA A 330 9.24 -12.98 -9.10
CA ALA A 330 8.18 -13.82 -8.57
C ALA A 330 8.75 -14.85 -7.59
N ASP A 331 7.99 -15.15 -6.54
CA ASP A 331 8.37 -16.20 -5.57
C ASP A 331 8.03 -17.61 -6.05
N ASN A 332 6.96 -17.75 -6.83
CA ASN A 332 6.44 -19.04 -7.30
C ASN A 332 6.20 -19.03 -8.80
N LEU A 333 7.25 -19.29 -9.58
CA LEU A 333 7.22 -19.24 -11.04
C LEU A 333 6.24 -20.25 -11.67
N TYR A 334 5.93 -21.35 -10.97
CA TYR A 334 5.00 -22.38 -11.47
C TYR A 334 3.53 -22.01 -11.33
N GLN A 335 3.23 -21.02 -10.48
CA GLN A 335 1.86 -20.60 -10.18
C GLN A 335 1.48 -19.26 -10.82
N ILE A 336 2.46 -18.51 -11.34
CA ILE A 336 2.14 -17.28 -12.07
C ILE A 336 1.46 -17.60 -13.40
N PRO A 337 0.50 -16.78 -13.86
CA PRO A 337 -0.07 -16.92 -15.19
C PRO A 337 1.03 -16.94 -16.27
N PRO A 338 1.00 -17.88 -17.23
CA PRO A 338 2.04 -17.97 -18.27
C PRO A 338 2.26 -16.67 -19.04
N ALA A 339 1.22 -15.87 -19.19
CA ALA A 339 1.27 -14.57 -19.84
C ALA A 339 2.15 -13.54 -19.11
N LEU A 340 2.43 -13.72 -17.82
CA LEU A 340 3.29 -12.85 -17.00
C LEU A 340 4.75 -13.31 -16.98
N ALA A 341 5.03 -14.56 -17.31
CA ALA A 341 6.39 -15.12 -17.26
C ALA A 341 7.45 -14.31 -18.06
N PRO A 342 7.14 -13.72 -19.23
CA PRO A 342 8.12 -12.91 -19.96
C PRO A 342 8.58 -11.65 -19.24
N PHE A 343 7.83 -11.15 -18.25
CA PHE A 343 8.15 -9.95 -17.50
C PHE A 343 9.04 -10.23 -16.27
N ILE A 344 9.13 -11.51 -15.85
CA ILE A 344 9.84 -11.90 -14.64
C ILE A 344 11.33 -12.06 -14.93
N LYS A 345 12.15 -11.52 -14.05
CA LYS A 345 13.60 -11.72 -14.08
C LYS A 345 13.93 -13.21 -14.06
N LYS A 346 14.61 -13.69 -15.08
CA LYS A 346 15.13 -15.05 -15.07
C LYS A 346 16.26 -15.11 -14.03
N GLU A 347 16.16 -16.03 -13.08
CA GLU A 347 17.33 -16.37 -12.26
C GLU A 347 18.48 -16.74 -13.19
N LYS A 348 19.65 -16.14 -12.97
CA LYS A 348 20.86 -16.63 -13.63
C LYS A 348 21.13 -18.01 -13.05
N THR A 349 20.80 -19.05 -13.82
CA THR A 349 21.32 -20.39 -13.55
C THR A 349 22.84 -20.31 -13.66
N TRP A 350 23.51 -20.45 -12.53
CA TRP A 350 24.96 -20.65 -12.46
C TRP A 350 25.31 -22.09 -12.74
#